data_1a94741ecdb89e4d4e2d6f11a16f0636
#
_entry.id   1a94741ecdb89e4d4e2d6f11a16f0636
#
_cell.length_a   1.000
_cell.length_b   1.000
_cell.length_c   1.000
_cell.angle_alpha   90.00
_cell.angle_beta   90.00
_cell.angle_gamma   90.00
#
_symmetry.space_group_name_H-M   'P 1'
#
loop_
_entity.id
_entity.type
_entity.pdbx_description
1 polymer ?
#
loop_
_entity_poly.entity_id
_entity_poly.type
_entity_poly.pdbx_seq_one_letter_code
_entity_poly.pdbx_strand_id
1 'polypeptide(L)'
;MQQSIEQGTTAAIIVNVIGEDGNHIAASINTATTRLSTHPSATPTVTQRDTGVYLIKWTGLSPALSPSDNDNGVSVEVNGTISGTAWTSYHIPVKILRRTLADGDIDGYNLEETLKLCLSALAGKVSGAGTTDITIRSADDSADRIVATVDTDGNRSSITLNANG
;
A
#
# COMPACT_ATOMS: atom_id res chain seq x y z
N MET A 1 8.11 -5.41 20.71
CA MET A 1 8.09 -4.38 19.62
C MET A 1 6.94 -4.74 18.70
N GLN A 2 6.02 -3.82 18.44
CA GLN A 2 4.91 -4.04 17.52
C GLN A 2 5.39 -3.82 16.09
N GLN A 3 5.15 -4.77 15.19
CA GLN A 3 5.43 -4.62 13.76
C GLN A 3 4.25 -3.96 13.03
N SER A 4 4.51 -3.36 11.89
CA SER A 4 3.49 -2.73 11.05
C SER A 4 3.49 -3.38 9.68
N ILE A 5 2.30 -3.54 9.11
CA ILE A 5 2.08 -3.97 7.72
C ILE A 5 1.14 -2.97 7.04
N GLU A 6 1.32 -2.77 5.75
CA GLU A 6 0.43 -1.90 4.99
C GLU A 6 -0.87 -2.60 4.63
N GLN A 7 -1.94 -1.82 4.49
CA GLN A 7 -3.20 -2.35 3.97
C GLN A 7 -3.02 -2.88 2.54
N GLY A 8 -3.78 -3.90 2.16
CA GLY A 8 -3.76 -4.44 0.81
C GLY A 8 -3.77 -5.97 0.76
N THR A 9 -3.46 -6.51 -0.40
CA THR A 9 -3.48 -7.96 -0.67
C THR A 9 -2.15 -8.65 -0.35
N THR A 10 -1.17 -7.92 0.16
CA THR A 10 0.15 -8.45 0.55
C THR A 10 0.50 -8.00 1.96
N ALA A 11 0.99 -8.92 2.77
CA ALA A 11 1.54 -8.64 4.10
C ALA A 11 2.94 -9.23 4.22
N ALA A 12 3.84 -8.55 4.91
CA ALA A 12 5.17 -9.06 5.20
C ALA A 12 5.65 -8.59 6.57
N ILE A 13 6.34 -9.47 7.29
CA ILE A 13 7.01 -9.17 8.56
C ILE A 13 8.41 -9.75 8.56
N ILE A 14 9.28 -9.17 9.39
CA ILE A 14 10.61 -9.73 9.68
C ILE A 14 10.57 -10.34 11.07
N VAL A 15 10.99 -11.59 11.19
CA VAL A 15 11.09 -12.32 12.45
C VAL A 15 12.55 -12.58 12.75
N ASN A 16 12.99 -12.19 13.94
CA ASN A 16 14.32 -12.49 14.46
C ASN A 16 14.19 -13.58 15.53
N VAL A 17 14.92 -14.66 15.36
CA VAL A 17 15.04 -15.73 16.37
C VAL A 17 16.35 -15.50 17.12
N ILE A 18 16.22 -15.21 18.42
CA ILE A 18 17.33 -14.80 19.27
C ILE A 18 17.45 -15.80 20.42
N GLY A 19 18.66 -16.26 20.71
CA GLY A 19 18.99 -17.12 21.83
C GLY A 19 19.02 -16.35 23.17
N GLU A 20 19.20 -17.09 24.26
CA GLU A 20 19.31 -16.52 25.62
C GLU A 20 20.54 -15.60 25.76
N ASP A 21 21.56 -15.81 24.94
CA ASP A 21 22.77 -14.99 24.88
C ASP A 21 22.60 -13.69 24.07
N GLY A 22 21.39 -13.45 23.53
CA GLY A 22 21.09 -12.28 22.70
C GLY A 22 21.54 -12.38 21.25
N ASN A 23 22.19 -13.49 20.84
CA ASN A 23 22.62 -13.70 19.47
C ASN A 23 21.54 -14.34 18.60
N HIS A 24 21.57 -14.09 17.30
CA HIS A 24 20.70 -14.76 16.35
C HIS A 24 21.02 -16.25 16.26
N ILE A 25 20.01 -17.09 16.31
CA ILE A 25 20.15 -18.55 16.22
C ILE A 25 19.38 -19.10 15.02
N ALA A 26 19.94 -20.13 14.39
CA ALA A 26 19.29 -20.81 13.27
C ALA A 26 18.02 -21.53 13.74
N ALA A 27 16.95 -21.36 12.95
CA ALA A 27 15.66 -22.00 13.18
C ALA A 27 15.03 -22.44 11.86
N SER A 28 14.02 -23.27 11.92
CA SER A 28 13.13 -23.56 10.79
C SER A 28 11.73 -23.04 11.11
N ILE A 29 11.20 -22.17 10.25
CA ILE A 29 9.83 -21.67 10.37
C ILE A 29 8.87 -22.62 9.65
N ASN A 30 7.84 -23.09 10.35
CA ASN A 30 6.83 -23.97 9.78
C ASN A 30 5.76 -23.13 9.04
N THR A 31 5.82 -23.10 7.72
CA THR A 31 4.88 -22.34 6.87
C THR A 31 3.45 -22.83 6.98
N ALA A 32 3.23 -24.13 7.19
CA ALA A 32 1.89 -24.71 7.26
C ALA A 32 1.11 -24.29 8.51
N THR A 33 1.80 -23.90 9.58
CA THR A 33 1.20 -23.48 10.86
C THR A 33 1.43 -22.02 11.18
N THR A 34 2.28 -21.31 10.42
CA THR A 34 2.46 -19.85 10.54
C THR A 34 1.26 -19.15 9.90
N ARG A 35 0.56 -18.31 10.67
CA ARG A 35 -0.74 -17.74 10.28
C ARG A 35 -0.81 -16.25 10.54
N LEU A 36 -1.56 -15.57 9.68
CA LEU A 36 -2.04 -14.22 9.94
C LEU A 36 -3.46 -14.33 10.52
N SER A 37 -3.74 -13.74 11.67
CA SER A 37 -4.99 -13.94 12.41
C SER A 37 -6.25 -13.59 11.60
N THR A 38 -6.18 -12.59 10.74
CA THR A 38 -7.27 -12.17 9.84
C THR A 38 -7.43 -13.11 8.64
N HIS A 39 -6.40 -13.92 8.31
CA HIS A 39 -6.38 -14.82 7.16
C HIS A 39 -5.78 -16.18 7.56
N PRO A 40 -6.47 -16.95 8.42
CA PRO A 40 -5.89 -18.16 9.01
C PRO A 40 -5.60 -19.28 8.00
N SER A 41 -6.22 -19.24 6.82
CA SER A 41 -6.00 -20.22 5.74
C SER A 41 -4.91 -19.80 4.74
N ALA A 42 -4.45 -18.54 4.79
CA ALA A 42 -3.42 -18.05 3.87
C ALA A 42 -2.04 -18.59 4.29
N THR A 43 -1.36 -19.26 3.37
CA THR A 43 -0.02 -19.82 3.59
C THR A 43 1.04 -18.77 3.21
N PRO A 44 2.00 -18.47 4.08
CA PRO A 44 3.08 -17.53 3.77
C PRO A 44 4.21 -18.20 2.99
N THR A 45 4.98 -17.36 2.30
CA THR A 45 6.34 -17.71 1.88
C THR A 45 7.31 -17.26 2.96
N VAL A 46 8.24 -18.13 3.36
CA VAL A 46 9.29 -17.83 4.33
C VAL A 46 10.63 -17.81 3.60
N THR A 47 11.35 -16.72 3.73
CA THR A 47 12.70 -16.55 3.17
C THR A 47 13.67 -16.23 4.29
N GLN A 48 14.67 -17.08 4.49
CA GLN A 48 15.77 -16.76 5.40
C GLN A 48 16.64 -15.68 4.77
N ARG A 49 16.86 -14.58 5.49
CA ARG A 49 17.69 -13.46 5.06
C ARG A 49 19.09 -13.55 5.62
N ASP A 50 19.21 -14.05 6.85
CA ASP A 50 20.46 -14.29 7.56
C ASP A 50 20.21 -15.35 8.65
N THR A 51 21.25 -15.76 9.39
CA THR A 51 21.10 -16.67 10.53
C THR A 51 20.08 -16.06 11.51
N GLY A 52 19.01 -16.82 11.80
CA GLY A 52 17.95 -16.38 12.70
C GLY A 52 17.08 -15.22 12.20
N VAL A 53 17.27 -14.73 10.95
CA VAL A 53 16.47 -13.63 10.38
C VAL A 53 15.62 -14.14 9.23
N TYR A 54 14.31 -14.00 9.35
CA TYR A 54 13.34 -14.53 8.40
C TYR A 54 12.37 -13.44 7.91
N LEU A 55 12.16 -13.39 6.60
CA LEU A 55 11.05 -12.64 5.99
C LEU A 55 9.89 -13.61 5.80
N ILE A 56 8.75 -13.32 6.43
CA ILE A 56 7.50 -14.04 6.26
C ILE A 56 6.57 -13.15 5.43
N LYS A 57 6.10 -13.65 4.28
CA LYS A 57 5.31 -12.88 3.32
C LYS A 57 4.06 -13.65 2.88
N TRP A 58 2.92 -13.01 2.94
CA TRP A 58 1.66 -13.44 2.33
C TRP A 58 1.36 -12.61 1.10
N THR A 59 0.76 -13.23 0.08
CA THR A 59 0.34 -12.59 -1.17
C THR A 59 -1.06 -13.05 -1.54
N GLY A 60 -1.78 -12.21 -2.28
CA GLY A 60 -3.12 -12.57 -2.74
C GLY A 60 -4.15 -12.69 -1.62
N LEU A 61 -4.00 -11.93 -0.53
CA LEU A 61 -4.95 -11.94 0.59
C LEU A 61 -6.33 -11.46 0.11
N SER A 62 -7.36 -12.23 0.43
CA SER A 62 -8.76 -11.92 0.11
C SER A 62 -9.65 -12.25 1.31
N PRO A 63 -10.40 -11.27 1.85
CA PRO A 63 -10.38 -9.84 1.48
C PRO A 63 -9.01 -9.18 1.73
N ALA A 64 -8.74 -8.04 1.10
CA ALA A 64 -7.51 -7.28 1.36
C ALA A 64 -7.47 -6.79 2.82
N LEU A 65 -6.27 -6.70 3.40
CA LEU A 65 -6.09 -6.15 4.75
C LEU A 65 -6.58 -4.70 4.83
N SER A 66 -7.28 -4.38 5.88
CA SER A 66 -7.85 -3.05 6.15
C SER A 66 -7.43 -2.55 7.54
N PRO A 67 -7.25 -1.24 7.73
CA PRO A 67 -7.04 -0.66 9.06
C PRO A 67 -8.13 -0.99 10.07
N SER A 68 -9.35 -1.28 9.64
CA SER A 68 -10.45 -1.74 10.52
C SER A 68 -10.18 -3.12 11.15
N ASP A 69 -9.31 -3.94 10.56
CA ASP A 69 -8.93 -5.22 11.15
C ASP A 69 -8.19 -5.04 12.47
N ASN A 70 -7.55 -3.87 12.70
CA ASN A 70 -6.88 -3.55 13.96
C ASN A 70 -7.81 -3.59 15.18
N ASP A 71 -9.09 -3.30 15.00
CA ASP A 71 -10.10 -3.26 16.09
C ASP A 71 -10.27 -4.65 16.71
N ASN A 72 -9.98 -5.71 15.96
CA ASN A 72 -10.04 -7.11 16.41
C ASN A 72 -8.69 -7.67 16.88
N GLY A 73 -7.65 -6.86 16.89
CA GLY A 73 -6.30 -7.28 17.26
C GLY A 73 -5.66 -8.19 16.21
N VAL A 74 -4.85 -7.62 15.32
CA VAL A 74 -4.13 -8.40 14.30
C VAL A 74 -2.84 -8.94 14.87
N SER A 75 -2.57 -10.21 14.65
CA SER A 75 -1.32 -10.86 15.05
C SER A 75 -0.85 -11.87 14.01
N VAL A 76 0.45 -12.12 14.02
CA VAL A 76 1.05 -13.25 13.29
C VAL A 76 1.44 -14.31 14.30
N GLU A 77 0.90 -15.50 14.16
CA GLU A 77 1.34 -16.69 14.87
C GLU A 77 2.46 -17.35 14.08
N VAL A 78 3.63 -17.49 14.71
CA VAL A 78 4.81 -18.11 14.11
C VAL A 78 5.13 -19.39 14.86
N ASN A 79 5.31 -20.46 14.13
CA ASN A 79 5.70 -21.76 14.63
C ASN A 79 6.97 -22.25 13.96
N GLY A 80 7.78 -23.03 14.67
CA GLY A 80 9.02 -23.53 14.10
C GLY A 80 9.78 -24.49 15.00
N THR A 81 11.02 -24.78 14.63
CA THR A 81 11.94 -25.62 15.41
C THR A 81 13.31 -24.95 15.53
N ILE A 82 13.98 -25.20 16.66
CA ILE A 82 15.39 -24.88 16.87
C ILE A 82 16.09 -26.19 17.19
N SER A 83 17.13 -26.53 16.41
CA SER A 83 17.86 -27.79 16.55
C SER A 83 16.95 -29.04 16.56
N GLY A 84 15.87 -29.02 15.76
CA GLY A 84 14.89 -30.10 15.67
C GLY A 84 13.83 -30.11 16.77
N THR A 85 13.93 -29.28 17.79
CA THR A 85 12.93 -29.17 18.87
C THR A 85 11.92 -28.09 18.51
N ALA A 86 10.63 -28.46 18.51
CA ALA A 86 9.54 -27.51 18.26
C ALA A 86 9.47 -26.48 19.40
N TRP A 87 9.33 -25.21 19.02
CA TRP A 87 8.95 -24.18 19.99
C TRP A 87 7.43 -24.01 20.07
N THR A 88 6.96 -23.47 21.15
CA THR A 88 5.56 -23.03 21.30
C THR A 88 5.28 -21.86 20.35
N SER A 89 4.07 -21.80 19.82
CA SER A 89 3.61 -20.68 18.98
C SER A 89 3.93 -19.33 19.61
N TYR A 90 4.51 -18.45 18.82
CA TYR A 90 4.80 -17.09 19.22
C TYR A 90 3.87 -16.12 18.46
N HIS A 91 3.13 -15.31 19.21
CA HIS A 91 2.21 -14.34 18.64
C HIS A 91 2.87 -12.96 18.58
N ILE A 92 3.04 -12.46 17.36
CA ILE A 92 3.60 -11.14 17.10
C ILE A 92 2.43 -10.19 16.81
N PRO A 93 2.13 -9.21 17.70
CA PRO A 93 1.13 -8.22 17.40
C PRO A 93 1.58 -7.35 16.24
N VAL A 94 0.70 -7.14 15.26
CA VAL A 94 0.95 -6.29 14.11
C VAL A 94 -0.11 -5.20 14.02
N LYS A 95 0.26 -4.05 13.43
CA LYS A 95 -0.65 -2.95 13.15
C LYS A 95 -0.75 -2.78 11.64
N ILE A 96 -1.97 -2.79 11.11
CA ILE A 96 -2.21 -2.48 9.72
C ILE A 96 -2.24 -0.96 9.58
N LEU A 97 -1.35 -0.44 8.75
CA LEU A 97 -1.29 0.98 8.41
C LEU A 97 -2.08 1.24 7.14
N ARG A 98 -2.75 2.38 7.09
CA ARG A 98 -3.30 2.89 5.84
C ARG A 98 -2.16 3.08 4.85
N ARG A 99 -2.42 2.78 3.59
CA ARG A 99 -1.54 3.22 2.51
C ARG A 99 -1.34 4.72 2.64
N THR A 100 -0.13 5.17 2.38
CA THR A 100 0.17 6.60 2.29
C THR A 100 -0.65 7.22 1.15
N LEU A 101 -0.84 8.52 1.17
CA LEU A 101 -1.53 9.24 0.10
C LEU A 101 -0.87 8.97 -1.28
N ALA A 102 0.45 8.68 -1.27
CA ALA A 102 1.21 8.34 -2.48
C ALA A 102 0.76 7.03 -3.16
N ASP A 103 0.21 6.07 -2.39
CA ASP A 103 -0.24 4.77 -2.91
C ASP A 103 -1.76 4.71 -3.12
N GLY A 104 -2.49 5.77 -2.74
CA GLY A 104 -3.93 5.93 -2.94
C GLY A 104 -4.25 6.66 -4.23
N ASP A 105 -5.50 6.59 -4.64
CA ASP A 105 -6.04 7.47 -5.68
C ASP A 105 -7.14 8.39 -5.12
N ILE A 106 -7.36 9.50 -5.79
CA ILE A 106 -8.43 10.45 -5.57
C ILE A 106 -9.19 10.50 -6.89
N ASP A 107 -10.42 10.01 -6.89
CA ASP A 107 -11.28 9.95 -8.09
C ASP A 107 -10.61 9.25 -9.30
N GLY A 108 -9.79 8.20 -9.03
CA GLY A 108 -9.08 7.43 -10.05
C GLY A 108 -7.73 8.02 -10.49
N TYR A 109 -7.28 9.12 -9.86
CA TYR A 109 -5.96 9.72 -10.09
C TYR A 109 -5.04 9.48 -8.90
N ASN A 110 -3.81 9.04 -9.14
CA ASN A 110 -2.81 8.95 -8.08
C ASN A 110 -2.37 10.35 -7.61
N LEU A 111 -1.58 10.42 -6.53
CA LEU A 111 -1.17 11.70 -5.95
C LEU A 111 -0.41 12.58 -6.96
N GLU A 112 0.50 12.00 -7.75
CA GLU A 112 1.28 12.74 -8.75
C GLU A 112 0.37 13.33 -9.83
N GLU A 113 -0.57 12.54 -10.35
CA GLU A 113 -1.55 12.97 -11.34
C GLU A 113 -2.46 14.08 -10.78
N THR A 114 -2.95 13.91 -9.55
CA THR A 114 -3.75 14.92 -8.87
C THR A 114 -2.99 16.22 -8.71
N LEU A 115 -1.71 16.17 -8.27
CA LEU A 115 -0.87 17.36 -8.13
C LEU A 115 -0.57 18.04 -9.48
N LYS A 116 -0.36 17.26 -10.55
CA LYS A 116 -0.18 17.81 -11.92
C LYS A 116 -1.42 18.56 -12.37
N LEU A 117 -2.61 18.03 -12.15
CA LEU A 117 -3.88 18.70 -12.46
C LEU A 117 -4.08 19.96 -11.63
N CYS A 118 -3.81 19.91 -10.33
CA CYS A 118 -3.89 21.08 -9.44
C CYS A 118 -2.91 22.16 -9.87
N LEU A 119 -1.66 21.82 -10.16
CA LEU A 119 -0.65 22.78 -10.64
C LEU A 119 -1.07 23.43 -11.94
N SER A 120 -1.62 22.65 -12.88
CA SER A 120 -2.11 23.18 -14.15
C SER A 120 -3.29 24.13 -13.94
N ALA A 121 -4.23 23.81 -13.05
CA ALA A 121 -5.35 24.69 -12.73
C ALA A 121 -4.91 26.03 -12.10
N LEU A 122 -3.81 26.02 -11.34
CA LEU A 122 -3.30 27.21 -10.64
C LEU A 122 -2.32 28.04 -11.46
N ALA A 123 -1.51 27.42 -12.30
CA ALA A 123 -0.38 28.06 -13.00
C ALA A 123 -0.31 27.75 -14.50
N GLY A 124 -1.23 26.93 -15.02
CA GLY A 124 -1.26 26.60 -16.44
C GLY A 124 -1.78 27.74 -17.30
N LYS A 125 -1.33 27.74 -18.56
CA LYS A 125 -1.84 28.67 -19.56
C LYS A 125 -3.27 28.32 -19.96
N VAL A 126 -4.13 29.30 -19.93
CA VAL A 126 -5.54 29.13 -20.34
C VAL A 126 -5.74 29.65 -21.74
N SER A 127 -6.43 28.91 -22.57
CA SER A 127 -6.84 29.29 -23.93
C SER A 127 -8.31 28.97 -24.17
N GLY A 128 -8.89 29.52 -25.25
CA GLY A 128 -10.29 29.28 -25.60
C GLY A 128 -11.29 30.23 -24.97
N ALA A 129 -10.84 31.29 -24.25
CA ALA A 129 -11.74 32.29 -23.70
C ALA A 129 -12.58 32.95 -24.82
N GLY A 130 -13.91 32.88 -24.68
CA GLY A 130 -14.85 33.37 -25.71
C GLY A 130 -15.23 32.31 -26.76
N THR A 131 -14.79 31.06 -26.62
CA THR A 131 -15.23 29.90 -27.39
C THR A 131 -16.00 28.92 -26.52
N THR A 132 -16.52 27.84 -27.10
CA THR A 132 -17.20 26.77 -26.35
C THR A 132 -16.23 25.83 -25.61
N ASP A 133 -14.94 25.88 -25.93
CA ASP A 133 -13.95 24.99 -25.34
C ASP A 133 -12.82 25.79 -24.66
N ILE A 134 -12.64 25.53 -23.39
CA ILE A 134 -11.56 26.09 -22.58
C ILE A 134 -10.51 25.02 -22.34
N THR A 135 -9.26 25.32 -22.68
CA THR A 135 -8.12 24.43 -22.42
C THR A 135 -7.18 25.06 -21.41
N ILE A 136 -6.82 24.29 -20.38
CA ILE A 136 -5.78 24.64 -19.40
C ILE A 136 -4.61 23.67 -19.62
N ARG A 137 -3.46 24.25 -19.92
CA ARG A 137 -2.24 23.49 -20.22
C ARG A 137 -1.43 23.26 -18.93
N SER A 138 -0.45 22.34 -19.03
CA SER A 138 0.57 22.21 -17.98
C SER A 138 1.30 23.52 -17.73
N ALA A 139 1.89 23.68 -16.55
CA ALA A 139 2.62 24.89 -16.16
C ALA A 139 3.81 25.22 -17.09
N ASP A 140 4.40 24.18 -17.72
CA ASP A 140 5.47 24.27 -18.72
C ASP A 140 4.97 24.39 -20.17
N ASP A 141 3.65 24.52 -20.36
CA ASP A 141 2.96 24.63 -21.66
C ASP A 141 3.20 23.42 -22.62
N SER A 142 3.56 22.25 -22.08
CA SER A 142 3.88 21.07 -22.88
C SER A 142 2.65 20.20 -23.22
N ALA A 143 1.60 20.21 -22.39
CA ALA A 143 0.45 19.32 -22.53
C ALA A 143 -0.87 19.96 -22.13
N ASP A 144 -1.96 19.57 -22.78
CA ASP A 144 -3.32 19.95 -22.40
C ASP A 144 -3.77 19.08 -21.24
N ARG A 145 -3.95 19.66 -20.05
CA ARG A 145 -4.26 18.95 -18.80
C ARG A 145 -5.75 18.93 -18.47
N ILE A 146 -6.44 20.02 -18.76
CA ILE A 146 -7.87 20.16 -18.48
C ILE A 146 -8.51 20.76 -19.72
N VAL A 147 -9.45 20.04 -20.31
CA VAL A 147 -10.28 20.53 -21.42
C VAL A 147 -11.73 20.53 -20.95
N ALA A 148 -12.38 21.68 -21.01
CA ALA A 148 -13.78 21.84 -20.60
C ALA A 148 -14.58 22.42 -21.73
N THR A 149 -15.78 21.86 -21.99
CA THR A 149 -16.78 22.50 -22.84
C THR A 149 -17.69 23.34 -21.96
N VAL A 150 -17.94 24.58 -22.37
CA VAL A 150 -18.79 25.55 -21.67
C VAL A 150 -19.97 25.97 -22.52
N ASP A 151 -21.08 26.28 -21.88
CA ASP A 151 -22.26 26.86 -22.53
C ASP A 151 -22.12 28.38 -22.67
N THR A 152 -23.13 29.03 -23.23
CA THR A 152 -23.18 30.48 -23.46
C THR A 152 -23.20 31.30 -22.16
N ASP A 153 -23.55 30.68 -21.03
CA ASP A 153 -23.59 31.30 -19.71
C ASP A 153 -22.30 31.06 -18.93
N GLY A 154 -21.33 30.32 -19.54
CA GLY A 154 -20.05 29.99 -18.95
C GLY A 154 -20.08 28.77 -18.01
N ASN A 155 -21.20 28.02 -17.96
CA ASN A 155 -21.26 26.79 -17.16
C ASN A 155 -20.55 25.64 -17.89
N ARG A 156 -19.86 24.80 -17.15
CA ARG A 156 -19.20 23.62 -17.68
C ARG A 156 -20.23 22.53 -17.98
N SER A 157 -20.32 22.11 -19.23
CA SER A 157 -21.16 20.97 -19.68
C SER A 157 -20.39 19.65 -19.72
N SER A 158 -19.08 19.70 -19.92
CA SER A 158 -18.19 18.53 -19.81
C SER A 158 -16.79 18.93 -19.35
N ILE A 159 -16.07 17.97 -18.80
CA ILE A 159 -14.65 18.12 -18.42
C ILE A 159 -13.89 16.84 -18.79
N THR A 160 -12.73 17.02 -19.42
CA THR A 160 -11.75 15.96 -19.64
C THR A 160 -10.48 16.32 -18.89
N LEU A 161 -10.02 15.40 -18.03
CA LEU A 161 -8.77 15.53 -17.29
C LEU A 161 -7.73 14.59 -17.89
N ASN A 162 -6.52 15.10 -18.15
CA ASN A 162 -5.41 14.35 -18.72
C ASN A 162 -4.13 14.63 -17.90
N ALA A 163 -3.92 13.87 -16.86
CA ALA A 163 -2.77 14.05 -15.98
C ALA A 163 -1.44 13.64 -16.61
N ASN A 164 -1.45 12.79 -17.67
CA ASN A 164 -0.27 12.20 -18.30
C ASN A 164 -0.04 12.66 -19.75
N GLY A 165 -0.89 13.58 -20.28
CA GLY A 165 -0.99 14.10 -21.63
C GLY A 165 0.25 14.43 -22.38
#